data_48373cc1edbd59516ab9af3b81aba63a
#
_entry.id   48373cc1edbd59516ab9af3b81aba63a
#
_cell.length_a   1.000
_cell.length_b   1.000
_cell.length_c   1.000
_cell.angle_alpha   90.00
_cell.angle_beta   90.00
_cell.angle_gamma   90.00
#
_symmetry.space_group_name_H-M   'P 1'
#
loop_
_entity.id
_entity.type
_entity.pdbx_description
1 polymer ?
#
loop_
_entity_poly.entity_id
_entity_poly.type
_entity_poly.pdbx_seq_one_letter_code
_entity_poly.pdbx_strand_id
1 'polypeptide(L)'
;MLNWRQFFLAYLRSRIRLLVFIFLISCLALAFHILFTNLGSYFLYFFLLCSFLTLLFFIWDILVEAEVYRKELLYSEREPKSPLECALAEKLDEREAELYQKKSDAENRYNDLVDYYTLWVHQIKTPIAASKLLVSEVTDRQLKQQLEQEIFKIDSYTNLVLQYLRLESFHDDLVLKKENIEDLVKEVIRKYAIFFIQKSLSINMHDLDRSIVTDKKWLLVVIEQILSNSLKYTNEGGIEIYMDGQDLCIKDTGIGIKNSDVLRVFERGFSGYNGRMTQQSSGLGLYLTQKISQELGHQIRIESELGQGTIVRIKFSEVNLLIE
;
A
#
# COMPACT_ATOMS: atom_id res chain seq x y z
N MET A 1 -3.67 -18.82 -18.91
CA MET A 1 -3.22 -19.62 -20.08
C MET A 1 -2.75 -20.97 -19.58
N LEU A 2 -3.36 -22.06 -20.10
CA LEU A 2 -2.99 -23.43 -19.75
C LEU A 2 -1.52 -23.67 -20.11
N ASN A 3 -0.71 -23.99 -19.11
CA ASN A 3 0.69 -24.33 -19.37
C ASN A 3 0.81 -25.82 -19.73
N TRP A 4 0.54 -26.13 -21.00
CA TRP A 4 0.52 -27.50 -21.53
C TRP A 4 1.83 -28.30 -21.26
N ARG A 5 2.96 -27.60 -21.15
CA ARG A 5 4.23 -28.27 -20.79
C ARG A 5 4.22 -28.81 -19.35
N GLN A 6 3.72 -28.01 -18.41
CA GLN A 6 3.63 -28.43 -16.99
C GLN A 6 2.61 -29.56 -16.80
N PHE A 7 1.44 -29.43 -17.45
CA PHE A 7 0.44 -30.49 -17.47
C PHE A 7 1.02 -31.82 -17.99
N PHE A 8 1.66 -31.80 -19.15
CA PHE A 8 2.21 -33.00 -19.79
C PHE A 8 3.30 -33.66 -18.93
N LEU A 9 4.19 -32.88 -18.33
CA LEU A 9 5.22 -33.40 -17.42
C LEU A 9 4.62 -34.00 -16.14
N ALA A 10 3.61 -33.38 -15.58
CA ALA A 10 2.92 -33.90 -14.40
C ALA A 10 2.17 -35.21 -14.74
N TYR A 11 1.49 -35.26 -15.88
CA TYR A 11 0.82 -36.46 -16.38
C TYR A 11 1.80 -37.63 -16.58
N LEU A 12 2.92 -37.39 -17.30
CA LEU A 12 3.93 -38.45 -17.49
C LEU A 12 4.49 -38.95 -16.15
N ARG A 13 4.72 -38.05 -15.20
CA ARG A 13 5.24 -38.39 -13.88
C ARG A 13 4.24 -39.22 -13.06
N SER A 14 2.94 -38.95 -13.15
CA SER A 14 1.90 -39.69 -12.46
C SER A 14 1.72 -41.13 -13.01
N ARG A 15 1.96 -41.29 -14.32
CA ARG A 15 1.78 -42.59 -15.03
C ARG A 15 3.10 -43.36 -15.25
N ILE A 16 4.24 -42.89 -14.72
CA ILE A 16 5.55 -43.49 -14.99
C ILE A 16 5.63 -44.98 -14.66
N ARG A 17 4.95 -45.44 -13.58
CA ARG A 17 4.92 -46.85 -13.18
C ARG A 17 4.20 -47.71 -14.22
N LEU A 18 3.11 -47.22 -14.79
CA LEU A 18 2.32 -47.89 -15.80
C LEU A 18 3.05 -47.92 -17.14
N LEU A 19 3.74 -46.85 -17.51
CA LEU A 19 4.59 -46.77 -18.69
C LEU A 19 5.76 -47.79 -18.60
N VAL A 20 6.43 -47.85 -17.45
CA VAL A 20 7.51 -48.84 -17.20
C VAL A 20 6.99 -50.24 -17.28
N PHE A 21 5.80 -50.55 -16.71
CA PHE A 21 5.18 -51.87 -16.77
C PHE A 21 4.86 -52.29 -18.20
N ILE A 22 4.24 -51.41 -19.01
CA ILE A 22 3.94 -51.63 -20.42
C ILE A 22 5.22 -51.87 -21.23
N PHE A 23 6.27 -51.05 -20.97
CA PHE A 23 7.56 -51.23 -21.62
C PHE A 23 8.18 -52.60 -21.31
N LEU A 24 8.14 -53.05 -20.05
CA LEU A 24 8.64 -54.38 -19.66
C LEU A 24 7.87 -55.53 -20.34
N ILE A 25 6.53 -55.42 -20.41
CA ILE A 25 5.71 -56.43 -21.12
C ILE A 25 6.04 -56.42 -22.61
N SER A 26 6.22 -55.27 -23.22
CA SER A 26 6.57 -55.15 -24.63
C SER A 26 7.95 -55.73 -24.91
N CYS A 27 8.94 -55.52 -24.04
CA CYS A 27 10.27 -56.16 -24.15
C CYS A 27 10.19 -57.69 -24.00
N LEU A 28 9.37 -58.18 -23.04
CA LEU A 28 9.17 -59.63 -22.83
C LEU A 28 8.53 -60.28 -24.06
N ALA A 29 7.51 -59.65 -24.64
CA ALA A 29 6.82 -60.11 -25.83
C ALA A 29 7.77 -60.14 -27.06
N LEU A 30 8.62 -59.14 -27.20
CA LEU A 30 9.63 -59.08 -28.25
C LEU A 30 10.69 -60.20 -28.09
N ALA A 31 11.17 -60.42 -26.86
CA ALA A 31 12.10 -61.48 -26.55
C ALA A 31 11.49 -62.88 -26.87
N PHE A 32 10.20 -63.10 -26.50
CA PHE A 32 9.47 -64.32 -26.84
C PHE A 32 9.35 -64.54 -28.36
N HIS A 33 9.08 -63.46 -29.13
CA HIS A 33 9.00 -63.54 -30.58
C HIS A 33 10.34 -63.93 -31.22
N ILE A 34 11.46 -63.40 -30.69
CA ILE A 34 12.81 -63.77 -31.19
C ILE A 34 13.18 -65.21 -30.90
N LEU A 35 12.75 -65.73 -29.73
CA LEU A 35 13.05 -67.11 -29.31
C LEU A 35 12.24 -68.18 -30.06
N PHE A 36 11.00 -67.84 -30.47
CA PHE A 36 10.05 -68.79 -31.07
C PHE A 36 9.68 -68.40 -32.51
N THR A 37 10.68 -68.39 -33.42
CA THR A 37 10.54 -67.93 -34.81
C THR A 37 9.54 -68.68 -35.68
N ASN A 38 9.12 -69.91 -35.31
CA ASN A 38 8.20 -70.72 -36.10
C ASN A 38 6.72 -70.29 -36.00
N LEU A 39 6.36 -69.39 -35.07
CA LEU A 39 5.03 -68.78 -34.93
C LEU A 39 4.94 -67.35 -35.47
N GLY A 40 5.92 -66.96 -36.26
CA GLY A 40 6.36 -65.57 -36.47
C GLY A 40 5.32 -64.57 -36.95
N SER A 41 4.53 -64.86 -37.96
CA SER A 41 3.69 -63.80 -38.57
C SER A 41 2.44 -63.44 -37.75
N TYR A 42 1.74 -64.41 -37.20
CA TYR A 42 0.53 -64.18 -36.41
C TYR A 42 0.82 -63.48 -35.07
N PHE A 43 1.97 -63.79 -34.44
CA PHE A 43 2.40 -63.18 -33.21
C PHE A 43 2.77 -61.71 -33.41
N LEU A 44 3.40 -61.37 -34.54
CA LEU A 44 3.73 -59.97 -34.89
C LEU A 44 2.46 -59.15 -35.10
N TYR A 45 1.48 -59.67 -35.81
CA TYR A 45 0.17 -58.97 -35.98
C TYR A 45 -0.55 -58.77 -34.65
N PHE A 46 -0.57 -59.76 -33.77
CA PHE A 46 -1.17 -59.64 -32.44
C PHE A 46 -0.44 -58.58 -31.59
N PHE A 47 0.89 -58.55 -31.60
CA PHE A 47 1.68 -57.57 -30.90
C PHE A 47 1.43 -56.14 -31.40
N LEU A 48 1.35 -55.95 -32.71
CA LEU A 48 1.04 -54.65 -33.34
C LEU A 48 -0.40 -54.21 -32.95
N LEU A 49 -1.35 -55.11 -32.94
CA LEU A 49 -2.72 -54.78 -32.51
C LEU A 49 -2.77 -54.36 -31.04
N CYS A 50 -2.09 -55.09 -30.15
CA CYS A 50 -2.04 -54.74 -28.73
C CYS A 50 -1.34 -53.38 -28.50
N SER A 51 -0.26 -53.13 -29.24
CA SER A 51 0.44 -51.83 -29.19
C SER A 51 -0.45 -50.68 -29.67
N PHE A 52 -1.21 -50.89 -30.72
CA PHE A 52 -2.16 -49.92 -31.24
C PHE A 52 -3.29 -49.64 -30.24
N LEU A 53 -3.87 -50.67 -29.62
CA LEU A 53 -4.91 -50.51 -28.61
C LEU A 53 -4.38 -49.80 -27.35
N THR A 54 -3.16 -50.07 -26.91
CA THR A 54 -2.54 -49.37 -25.79
C THR A 54 -2.29 -47.91 -26.12
N LEU A 55 -1.89 -47.57 -27.35
CA LEU A 55 -1.71 -46.19 -27.79
C LEU A 55 -3.06 -45.43 -27.78
N LEU A 56 -4.14 -46.06 -28.31
CA LEU A 56 -5.47 -45.48 -28.27
C LEU A 56 -5.95 -45.22 -26.84
N PHE A 57 -5.70 -46.14 -25.93
CA PHE A 57 -6.02 -46.01 -24.53
C PHE A 57 -5.29 -44.81 -23.90
N PHE A 58 -4.01 -44.65 -24.18
CA PHE A 58 -3.24 -43.49 -23.68
C PHE A 58 -3.76 -42.16 -24.23
N ILE A 59 -4.08 -42.09 -25.53
CA ILE A 59 -4.67 -40.90 -26.13
C ILE A 59 -5.99 -40.54 -25.42
N TRP A 60 -6.84 -41.54 -25.21
CA TRP A 60 -8.10 -41.35 -24.50
C TRP A 60 -7.89 -40.89 -23.05
N ASP A 61 -6.97 -41.52 -22.29
CA ASP A 61 -6.64 -41.18 -20.91
C ASP A 61 -6.10 -39.75 -20.79
N ILE A 62 -5.22 -39.31 -21.72
CA ILE A 62 -4.73 -37.92 -21.79
C ILE A 62 -5.87 -36.94 -22.04
N LEU A 63 -6.79 -37.26 -22.96
CA LEU A 63 -7.90 -36.35 -23.27
C LEU A 63 -8.85 -36.20 -22.09
N VAL A 64 -9.14 -37.31 -21.37
CA VAL A 64 -9.98 -37.30 -20.16
C VAL A 64 -9.30 -36.46 -19.04
N GLU A 65 -8.01 -36.71 -18.81
CA GLU A 65 -7.25 -35.96 -17.77
C GLU A 65 -7.10 -34.47 -18.12
N ALA A 66 -6.91 -34.14 -19.39
CA ALA A 66 -6.87 -32.77 -19.86
C ALA A 66 -8.23 -32.05 -19.68
N GLU A 67 -9.35 -32.74 -19.93
CA GLU A 67 -10.67 -32.20 -19.70
C GLU A 67 -10.94 -31.98 -18.20
N VAL A 68 -10.52 -32.92 -17.35
CA VAL A 68 -10.58 -32.83 -15.89
C VAL A 68 -9.75 -31.62 -15.43
N TYR A 69 -8.50 -31.52 -15.87
CA TYR A 69 -7.60 -30.40 -15.54
C TYR A 69 -8.15 -29.04 -15.98
N ARG A 70 -8.76 -28.98 -17.18
CA ARG A 70 -9.40 -27.78 -17.70
C ARG A 70 -10.60 -27.37 -16.84
N LYS A 71 -11.42 -28.33 -16.41
CA LYS A 71 -12.59 -28.09 -15.54
C LYS A 71 -12.16 -27.63 -14.14
N GLU A 72 -11.13 -28.22 -13.56
CA GLU A 72 -10.54 -27.83 -12.28
C GLU A 72 -10.04 -26.37 -12.29
N LEU A 73 -9.43 -25.95 -13.40
CA LEU A 73 -8.93 -24.58 -13.56
C LEU A 73 -10.04 -23.53 -13.76
N LEU A 74 -11.18 -23.94 -14.33
CA LEU A 74 -12.29 -23.03 -14.69
C LEU A 74 -13.42 -23.03 -13.68
N TYR A 75 -13.61 -24.13 -12.94
CA TYR A 75 -14.70 -24.33 -12.00
C TYR A 75 -14.17 -24.93 -10.69
N SER A 76 -14.01 -24.04 -9.70
CA SER A 76 -13.52 -24.39 -8.35
C SER A 76 -14.50 -25.23 -7.50
N GLU A 77 -15.55 -25.81 -8.08
CA GLU A 77 -16.67 -26.42 -7.35
C GLU A 77 -16.76 -27.94 -7.52
N ARG A 78 -15.66 -28.62 -7.79
CA ARG A 78 -15.77 -30.10 -7.96
C ARG A 78 -15.62 -30.82 -6.64
N GLU A 79 -16.58 -31.72 -6.34
CA GLU A 79 -16.45 -32.68 -5.22
C GLU A 79 -15.24 -33.61 -5.44
N PRO A 80 -14.34 -33.73 -4.45
CA PRO A 80 -13.18 -34.60 -4.54
C PRO A 80 -13.61 -36.04 -4.68
N LYS A 81 -13.04 -36.76 -5.67
CA LYS A 81 -13.45 -38.15 -6.04
C LYS A 81 -12.51 -39.22 -5.52
N SER A 82 -11.29 -38.87 -5.14
CA SER A 82 -10.34 -39.82 -4.59
C SER A 82 -10.06 -39.56 -3.11
N PRO A 83 -9.69 -40.57 -2.32
CA PRO A 83 -9.31 -40.39 -0.92
C PRO A 83 -8.18 -39.37 -0.73
N LEU A 84 -7.25 -39.25 -1.71
CA LEU A 84 -6.17 -38.31 -1.71
C LEU A 84 -6.67 -36.89 -1.97
N GLU A 85 -7.60 -36.72 -2.92
CA GLU A 85 -8.24 -35.41 -3.21
C GLU A 85 -9.06 -34.93 -2.01
N CYS A 86 -9.82 -35.81 -1.35
CA CYS A 86 -10.55 -35.47 -0.12
C CYS A 86 -9.60 -34.97 0.98
N ALA A 87 -8.52 -35.69 1.25
CA ALA A 87 -7.55 -35.30 2.27
C ALA A 87 -6.80 -34.01 1.91
N LEU A 88 -6.58 -33.74 0.62
CA LEU A 88 -5.95 -32.49 0.15
C LEU A 88 -6.92 -31.31 0.25
N ALA A 89 -8.19 -31.51 -0.13
CA ALA A 89 -9.23 -30.49 -0.01
C ALA A 89 -9.45 -30.10 1.46
N GLU A 90 -9.61 -31.08 2.35
CA GLU A 90 -9.75 -30.86 3.80
C GLU A 90 -8.57 -30.04 4.35
N LYS A 91 -7.35 -30.37 3.92
CA LYS A 91 -6.14 -29.66 4.37
C LYS A 91 -6.01 -28.26 3.79
N LEU A 92 -6.55 -28.00 2.58
CA LEU A 92 -6.64 -26.69 1.99
C LEU A 92 -7.68 -25.84 2.74
N ASP A 93 -8.86 -26.37 3.01
CA ASP A 93 -9.92 -25.70 3.76
C ASP A 93 -9.45 -25.34 5.18
N GLU A 94 -8.74 -26.25 5.87
CA GLU A 94 -8.12 -25.96 7.17
C GLU A 94 -7.12 -24.81 7.07
N ARG A 95 -6.28 -24.79 6.02
CA ARG A 95 -5.30 -23.73 5.82
C ARG A 95 -5.93 -22.39 5.46
N GLU A 96 -6.98 -22.40 4.65
CA GLU A 96 -7.73 -21.19 4.34
C GLU A 96 -8.42 -20.64 5.59
N ALA A 97 -9.03 -21.49 6.40
CA ALA A 97 -9.63 -21.12 7.67
C ALA A 97 -8.59 -20.53 8.65
N GLU A 98 -7.40 -21.16 8.77
CA GLU A 98 -6.29 -20.63 9.58
C GLU A 98 -5.81 -19.26 9.09
N LEU A 99 -5.68 -19.08 7.78
CA LEU A 99 -5.26 -17.80 7.18
C LEU A 99 -6.31 -16.71 7.41
N TYR A 100 -7.59 -17.06 7.22
CA TYR A 100 -8.70 -16.13 7.48
C TYR A 100 -8.74 -15.72 8.96
N GLN A 101 -8.59 -16.68 9.87
CA GLN A 101 -8.53 -16.42 11.32
C GLN A 101 -7.37 -15.48 11.67
N LYS A 102 -6.16 -15.78 11.18
CA LYS A 102 -4.98 -14.95 11.42
C LYS A 102 -5.14 -13.53 10.88
N LYS A 103 -5.76 -13.39 9.71
CA LYS A 103 -6.06 -12.09 9.13
C LYS A 103 -7.06 -11.32 10.00
N SER A 104 -8.18 -11.96 10.37
CA SER A 104 -9.18 -11.37 11.26
C SER A 104 -8.62 -10.96 12.61
N ASP A 105 -7.78 -11.82 13.23
CA ASP A 105 -7.12 -11.51 14.51
C ASP A 105 -6.13 -10.34 14.38
N ALA A 106 -5.45 -10.21 13.23
CA ALA A 106 -4.55 -9.10 12.98
C ALA A 106 -5.32 -7.78 12.79
N GLU A 107 -6.43 -7.81 12.05
CA GLU A 107 -7.33 -6.67 11.84
C GLU A 107 -7.96 -6.22 13.17
N ASN A 108 -8.44 -7.16 14.00
CA ASN A 108 -9.01 -6.85 15.32
C ASN A 108 -7.96 -6.21 16.23
N ARG A 109 -6.75 -6.77 16.32
CA ARG A 109 -5.66 -6.17 17.13
C ARG A 109 -5.27 -4.79 16.65
N TYR A 110 -5.30 -4.55 15.34
CA TYR A 110 -5.03 -3.23 14.79
C TYR A 110 -6.13 -2.23 15.17
N ASN A 111 -7.41 -2.62 15.07
CA ASN A 111 -8.54 -1.78 15.45
C ASN A 111 -8.50 -1.45 16.96
N ASP A 112 -8.23 -2.45 17.81
CA ASP A 112 -8.06 -2.24 19.25
C ASP A 112 -6.94 -1.23 19.55
N LEU A 113 -5.85 -1.28 18.79
CA LEU A 113 -4.72 -0.35 18.92
C LEU A 113 -5.10 1.07 18.48
N VAL A 114 -5.84 1.22 17.38
CA VAL A 114 -6.36 2.52 16.92
C VAL A 114 -7.31 3.12 17.95
N ASP A 115 -8.23 2.31 18.50
CA ASP A 115 -9.18 2.75 19.53
C ASP A 115 -8.46 3.17 20.81
N TYR A 116 -7.49 2.39 21.27
CA TYR A 116 -6.66 2.72 22.42
C TYR A 116 -5.94 4.06 22.23
N TYR A 117 -5.26 4.25 21.10
CA TYR A 117 -4.57 5.52 20.85
C TYR A 117 -5.54 6.70 20.64
N THR A 118 -6.73 6.45 20.08
CA THR A 118 -7.76 7.47 19.95
C THR A 118 -8.19 7.98 21.34
N LEU A 119 -8.46 7.04 22.25
CA LEU A 119 -8.79 7.37 23.64
C LEU A 119 -7.63 8.11 24.33
N TRP A 120 -6.40 7.64 24.15
CA TRP A 120 -5.21 8.25 24.72
C TRP A 120 -5.01 9.69 24.23
N VAL A 121 -5.20 9.96 22.92
CA VAL A 121 -5.15 11.34 22.37
C VAL A 121 -6.22 12.21 23.00
N HIS A 122 -7.44 11.69 23.18
CA HIS A 122 -8.48 12.45 23.89
C HIS A 122 -8.12 12.78 25.33
N GLN A 123 -7.50 11.85 26.05
CA GLN A 123 -7.02 12.07 27.42
C GLN A 123 -5.87 13.09 27.47
N ILE A 124 -5.00 13.16 26.47
CA ILE A 124 -3.93 14.16 26.39
C ILE A 124 -4.48 15.55 26.01
N LYS A 125 -5.53 15.63 25.20
CA LYS A 125 -6.14 16.93 24.84
C LYS A 125 -6.68 17.69 26.06
N THR A 126 -7.15 17.01 27.09
CA THR A 126 -7.62 17.63 28.32
C THR A 126 -6.52 18.39 29.06
N PRO A 127 -5.36 17.81 29.43
CA PRO A 127 -4.28 18.56 30.05
C PRO A 127 -3.67 19.63 29.11
N ILE A 128 -3.65 19.40 27.79
CA ILE A 128 -3.25 20.43 26.83
C ILE A 128 -4.17 21.64 26.93
N ALA A 129 -5.50 21.44 26.97
CA ALA A 129 -6.46 22.52 27.10
C ALA A 129 -6.31 23.26 28.43
N ALA A 130 -6.12 22.53 29.54
CA ALA A 130 -5.83 23.11 30.85
C ALA A 130 -4.52 23.93 30.84
N SER A 131 -3.47 23.41 30.20
CA SER A 131 -2.19 24.15 30.05
C SER A 131 -2.37 25.43 29.24
N LYS A 132 -3.17 25.41 28.16
CA LYS A 132 -3.51 26.62 27.39
C LYS A 132 -4.18 27.70 28.25
N LEU A 133 -5.10 27.28 29.12
CA LEU A 133 -5.75 28.19 30.08
C LEU A 133 -4.76 28.78 31.08
N LEU A 134 -3.90 27.97 31.69
CA LEU A 134 -2.88 28.46 32.63
C LEU A 134 -1.90 29.42 31.96
N VAL A 135 -1.49 29.13 30.71
CA VAL A 135 -0.60 30.02 29.94
C VAL A 135 -1.30 31.33 29.57
N SER A 136 -2.64 31.37 29.44
CA SER A 136 -3.36 32.61 29.19
C SER A 136 -3.17 33.64 30.30
N GLU A 137 -2.99 33.19 31.54
CA GLU A 137 -2.77 34.03 32.74
C GLU A 137 -1.30 34.52 32.89
N VAL A 138 -0.37 33.99 32.09
CA VAL A 138 1.04 34.43 32.15
C VAL A 138 1.16 35.84 31.64
N THR A 139 1.69 36.75 32.48
CA THR A 139 1.83 38.16 32.18
C THR A 139 3.09 38.47 31.36
N ASP A 140 4.15 37.69 31.53
CA ASP A 140 5.35 37.80 30.71
C ASP A 140 5.05 37.34 29.26
N ARG A 141 5.07 38.30 28.35
CA ARG A 141 4.73 38.06 26.94
C ARG A 141 5.70 37.07 26.27
N GLN A 142 6.99 37.14 26.59
CA GLN A 142 7.97 36.24 25.97
C GLN A 142 7.82 34.81 26.46
N LEU A 143 7.69 34.64 27.76
CA LEU A 143 7.44 33.34 28.37
C LEU A 143 6.13 32.71 27.89
N LYS A 144 5.06 33.52 27.83
CA LYS A 144 3.74 33.13 27.30
C LYS A 144 3.85 32.53 25.88
N GLN A 145 4.53 33.29 24.99
CA GLN A 145 4.72 32.84 23.61
C GLN A 145 5.50 31.54 23.49
N GLN A 146 6.55 31.36 24.29
CA GLN A 146 7.33 30.13 24.31
C GLN A 146 6.50 28.94 24.78
N LEU A 147 5.72 29.11 25.84
CA LEU A 147 4.82 28.06 26.36
C LEU A 147 3.73 27.69 25.36
N GLU A 148 3.11 28.65 24.72
CA GLU A 148 2.11 28.43 23.68
C GLU A 148 2.68 27.61 22.50
N GLN A 149 3.92 27.87 22.10
CA GLN A 149 4.61 27.09 21.06
C GLN A 149 4.83 25.64 21.46
N GLU A 150 5.32 25.39 22.69
CA GLU A 150 5.56 24.02 23.15
C GLU A 150 4.26 23.24 23.28
N ILE A 151 3.20 23.86 23.79
CA ILE A 151 1.87 23.26 23.85
C ILE A 151 1.35 22.94 22.44
N PHE A 152 1.54 23.85 21.48
CA PHE A 152 1.13 23.61 20.10
C PHE A 152 1.91 22.44 19.47
N LYS A 153 3.22 22.31 19.74
CA LYS A 153 4.02 21.18 19.26
C LYS A 153 3.49 19.84 19.81
N ILE A 154 3.19 19.79 21.12
CA ILE A 154 2.62 18.59 21.76
C ILE A 154 1.29 18.22 21.09
N ASP A 155 0.39 19.18 20.92
CA ASP A 155 -0.91 18.98 20.25
C ASP A 155 -0.75 18.47 18.81
N SER A 156 0.21 19.05 18.06
CA SER A 156 0.52 18.65 16.69
C SER A 156 1.08 17.22 16.61
N TYR A 157 1.98 16.84 17.53
CA TYR A 157 2.54 15.48 17.56
C TYR A 157 1.48 14.42 17.92
N THR A 158 0.60 14.71 18.88
CA THR A 158 -0.49 13.79 19.24
C THR A 158 -1.46 13.57 18.08
N ASN A 159 -1.81 14.65 17.37
CA ASN A 159 -2.65 14.56 16.18
C ASN A 159 -1.96 13.80 15.03
N LEU A 160 -0.64 14.00 14.82
CA LEU A 160 0.12 13.29 13.80
C LEU A 160 0.11 11.76 14.03
N VAL A 161 0.30 11.32 15.28
CA VAL A 161 0.25 9.90 15.62
C VAL A 161 -1.13 9.31 15.33
N LEU A 162 -2.20 10.01 15.72
CA LEU A 162 -3.55 9.56 15.47
C LEU A 162 -3.87 9.47 13.97
N GLN A 163 -3.43 10.45 13.18
CA GLN A 163 -3.61 10.45 11.72
C GLN A 163 -2.84 9.30 11.06
N TYR A 164 -1.63 8.99 11.56
CA TYR A 164 -0.84 7.86 11.08
C TYR A 164 -1.55 6.52 11.34
N LEU A 165 -2.15 6.32 12.52
CA LEU A 165 -2.88 5.11 12.85
C LEU A 165 -4.17 4.96 12.03
N ARG A 166 -4.87 6.05 11.74
CA ARG A 166 -6.10 6.04 10.94
C ARG A 166 -5.85 5.87 9.44
N LEU A 167 -4.60 5.89 8.99
CA LEU A 167 -4.28 5.77 7.58
C LEU A 167 -4.64 4.39 7.00
N GLU A 168 -4.60 3.32 7.79
CA GLU A 168 -4.99 1.98 7.32
C GLU A 168 -6.51 1.83 7.13
N SER A 169 -7.33 2.61 7.86
CA SER A 169 -8.78 2.71 7.68
C SER A 169 -9.19 3.93 6.85
N PHE A 170 -8.30 4.42 5.99
CA PHE A 170 -8.49 5.63 5.21
C PHE A 170 -9.79 5.64 4.41
N HIS A 171 -10.15 4.52 3.79
CA HIS A 171 -11.32 4.41 2.92
C HIS A 171 -12.65 4.35 3.66
N ASP A 172 -12.66 3.97 4.94
CA ASP A 172 -13.90 3.79 5.71
C ASP A 172 -14.61 5.13 6.00
N ASP A 173 -13.82 6.21 6.16
CA ASP A 173 -14.29 7.55 6.52
C ASP A 173 -14.13 8.58 5.37
N LEU A 174 -13.82 8.13 4.14
CA LEU A 174 -13.51 9.03 3.02
C LEU A 174 -14.77 9.76 2.53
N VAL A 175 -14.75 11.09 2.58
CA VAL A 175 -15.86 11.95 2.13
C VAL A 175 -15.38 12.91 1.05
N LEU A 176 -15.53 12.51 -0.21
CA LEU A 176 -15.13 13.35 -1.35
C LEU A 176 -16.19 14.43 -1.60
N LYS A 177 -15.78 15.70 -1.56
CA LYS A 177 -16.61 16.87 -1.85
C LYS A 177 -15.83 17.86 -2.70
N LYS A 178 -16.59 18.77 -3.35
CA LYS A 178 -16.00 19.91 -4.04
C LYS A 178 -15.58 20.94 -2.99
N GLU A 179 -14.28 21.15 -2.83
CA GLU A 179 -13.67 22.06 -1.86
C GLU A 179 -12.93 23.19 -2.57
N ASN A 180 -12.96 24.39 -2.00
CA ASN A 180 -12.18 25.53 -2.51
C ASN A 180 -10.78 25.54 -1.87
N ILE A 181 -9.73 25.58 -2.69
CA ILE A 181 -8.34 25.54 -2.23
C ILE A 181 -7.98 26.75 -1.37
N GLU A 182 -8.46 27.94 -1.73
CA GLU A 182 -8.18 29.17 -1.00
C GLU A 182 -8.69 29.10 0.45
N ASP A 183 -9.91 28.54 0.64
CA ASP A 183 -10.50 28.40 1.96
C ASP A 183 -9.70 27.39 2.82
N LEU A 184 -9.27 26.28 2.25
CA LEU A 184 -8.44 25.28 2.94
C LEU A 184 -7.08 25.86 3.36
N VAL A 185 -6.41 26.55 2.45
CA VAL A 185 -5.12 27.20 2.72
C VAL A 185 -5.29 28.27 3.81
N LYS A 186 -6.32 29.12 3.72
CA LYS A 186 -6.61 30.14 4.74
C LYS A 186 -6.88 29.53 6.11
N GLU A 187 -7.58 28.38 6.18
CA GLU A 187 -7.83 27.67 7.42
C GLU A 187 -6.52 27.23 8.09
N VAL A 188 -5.60 26.65 7.31
CA VAL A 188 -4.29 26.22 7.82
C VAL A 188 -3.43 27.42 8.22
N ILE A 189 -3.37 28.47 7.42
CA ILE A 189 -2.57 29.68 7.76
C ILE A 189 -3.04 30.31 9.07
N ARG A 190 -4.37 30.42 9.30
CA ARG A 190 -4.89 30.95 10.58
C ARG A 190 -4.41 30.14 11.77
N LYS A 191 -4.36 28.83 11.65
CA LYS A 191 -3.88 27.91 12.70
C LYS A 191 -2.40 28.14 13.03
N TYR A 192 -1.58 28.47 12.01
CA TYR A 192 -0.15 28.67 12.15
C TYR A 192 0.29 30.15 12.25
N ALA A 193 -0.65 31.09 12.30
CA ALA A 193 -0.38 32.54 12.27
C ALA A 193 0.63 33.01 13.34
N ILE A 194 0.55 32.43 14.54
CA ILE A 194 1.46 32.76 15.64
C ILE A 194 2.93 32.53 15.28
N PHE A 195 3.25 31.49 14.51
CA PHE A 195 4.61 31.15 14.11
C PHE A 195 5.15 32.14 13.06
N PHE A 196 4.29 32.58 12.12
CA PHE A 196 4.66 33.64 11.16
C PHE A 196 5.02 34.96 11.86
N ILE A 197 4.18 35.35 12.82
CA ILE A 197 4.40 36.59 13.59
C ILE A 197 5.68 36.49 14.41
N GLN A 198 5.91 35.40 15.12
CA GLN A 198 7.08 35.25 15.99
C GLN A 198 8.39 35.16 15.22
N LYS A 199 8.40 34.51 14.06
CA LYS A 199 9.58 34.41 13.20
C LYS A 199 9.73 35.63 12.26
N SER A 200 8.78 36.56 12.26
CA SER A 200 8.70 37.65 11.30
C SER A 200 8.78 37.21 9.84
N LEU A 201 8.17 36.05 9.53
CA LEU A 201 8.15 35.52 8.18
C LEU A 201 6.99 36.11 7.39
N SER A 202 7.25 36.47 6.12
CA SER A 202 6.20 36.88 5.20
C SER A 202 5.38 35.68 4.71
N ILE A 203 4.11 35.93 4.43
CA ILE A 203 3.23 34.96 3.75
C ILE A 203 2.58 35.65 2.55
N ASN A 204 2.72 35.05 1.38
CA ASN A 204 2.09 35.50 0.16
C ASN A 204 1.20 34.42 -0.41
N MET A 205 -0.02 34.80 -0.82
CA MET A 205 -1.00 33.87 -1.42
C MET A 205 -1.54 34.51 -2.68
N HIS A 206 -1.53 33.77 -3.78
CA HIS A 206 -2.12 34.22 -5.04
C HIS A 206 -2.63 33.05 -5.89
N ASP A 207 -3.56 33.35 -6.77
CA ASP A 207 -4.13 32.42 -7.75
C ASP A 207 -4.79 31.14 -7.16
N LEU A 208 -5.26 31.20 -5.91
CA LEU A 208 -5.81 30.05 -5.18
C LEU A 208 -7.31 29.80 -5.42
N ASP A 209 -8.03 30.66 -6.13
CA ASP A 209 -9.47 30.52 -6.36
C ASP A 209 -9.76 29.38 -7.33
N ARG A 210 -9.64 28.17 -6.81
CA ARG A 210 -9.91 26.93 -7.52
C ARG A 210 -10.62 25.91 -6.65
N SER A 211 -11.59 25.21 -7.23
CA SER A 211 -12.27 24.09 -6.57
C SER A 211 -11.74 22.75 -7.09
N ILE A 212 -11.55 21.81 -6.18
CA ILE A 212 -11.17 20.43 -6.46
C ILE A 212 -12.09 19.46 -5.75
N VAL A 213 -12.17 18.22 -6.21
CA VAL A 213 -12.87 17.13 -5.53
C VAL A 213 -11.86 16.40 -4.65
N THR A 214 -12.08 16.44 -3.34
CA THR A 214 -11.16 15.85 -2.37
C THR A 214 -11.87 15.65 -1.02
N ASP A 215 -11.22 14.94 -0.10
CA ASP A 215 -11.62 14.92 1.30
C ASP A 215 -10.95 16.09 2.03
N LYS A 216 -11.77 17.02 2.53
CA LYS A 216 -11.31 18.22 3.25
C LYS A 216 -10.38 17.87 4.42
N LYS A 217 -10.76 16.91 5.26
CA LYS A 217 -10.03 16.52 6.48
C LYS A 217 -8.62 16.03 6.15
N TRP A 218 -8.51 15.16 5.17
CA TRP A 218 -7.23 14.59 4.78
C TRP A 218 -6.35 15.57 4.01
N LEU A 219 -6.93 16.40 3.15
CA LEU A 219 -6.16 17.43 2.45
C LEU A 219 -5.64 18.52 3.40
N LEU A 220 -6.41 18.92 4.41
CA LEU A 220 -5.93 19.82 5.46
C LEU A 220 -4.69 19.24 6.17
N VAL A 221 -4.66 17.94 6.47
CA VAL A 221 -3.48 17.30 7.06
C VAL A 221 -2.26 17.43 6.14
N VAL A 222 -2.42 17.19 4.84
CA VAL A 222 -1.33 17.33 3.85
C VAL A 222 -0.77 18.74 3.85
N ILE A 223 -1.65 19.76 3.73
CA ILE A 223 -1.25 21.16 3.71
C ILE A 223 -0.60 21.56 5.05
N GLU A 224 -1.15 21.15 6.17
CA GLU A 224 -0.59 21.39 7.51
C GLU A 224 0.82 20.85 7.67
N GLN A 225 1.08 19.62 7.24
CA GLN A 225 2.41 19.01 7.36
C GLN A 225 3.45 19.71 6.48
N ILE A 226 3.08 20.13 5.28
CA ILE A 226 3.96 20.87 4.38
C ILE A 226 4.25 22.24 4.98
N LEU A 227 3.22 22.99 5.38
CA LEU A 227 3.38 24.32 5.97
C LEU A 227 4.19 24.29 7.27
N SER A 228 3.95 23.29 8.13
CA SER A 228 4.71 23.07 9.36
C SER A 228 6.20 22.84 9.07
N ASN A 229 6.53 22.06 8.03
CA ASN A 229 7.91 21.86 7.60
C ASN A 229 8.52 23.18 7.05
N SER A 230 7.82 23.91 6.20
CA SER A 230 8.28 25.20 5.69
C SER A 230 8.56 26.18 6.83
N LEU A 231 7.66 26.31 7.81
CA LEU A 231 7.86 27.16 8.99
C LEU A 231 9.03 26.69 9.86
N LYS A 232 9.22 25.38 9.99
CA LYS A 232 10.30 24.82 10.79
C LYS A 232 11.68 25.15 10.22
N TYR A 233 11.83 25.03 8.90
CA TYR A 233 13.11 25.13 8.22
C TYR A 233 13.39 26.52 7.60
N THR A 234 12.44 27.45 7.70
CA THR A 234 12.63 28.85 7.31
C THR A 234 12.86 29.70 8.55
N ASN A 235 13.99 30.42 8.59
CA ASN A 235 14.32 31.34 9.67
C ASN A 235 14.15 32.81 9.25
N GLU A 236 14.37 33.11 7.97
CA GLU A 236 14.26 34.45 7.39
C GLU A 236 13.58 34.39 6.02
N GLY A 237 12.92 35.47 5.61
CA GLY A 237 12.20 35.57 4.34
C GLY A 237 10.73 35.21 4.47
N GLY A 238 10.25 34.17 3.78
CA GLY A 238 8.82 33.88 3.81
C GLY A 238 8.40 32.59 3.10
N ILE A 239 7.07 32.42 3.06
CA ILE A 239 6.40 31.30 2.40
C ILE A 239 5.44 31.87 1.37
N GLU A 240 5.43 31.28 0.19
CA GLU A 240 4.56 31.62 -0.92
C GLU A 240 3.68 30.41 -1.26
N ILE A 241 2.36 30.61 -1.39
CA ILE A 241 1.38 29.56 -1.69
C ILE A 241 0.56 29.99 -2.90
N TYR A 242 0.60 29.21 -3.97
CA TYR A 242 -0.03 29.56 -5.24
C TYR A 242 -0.40 28.32 -6.06
N MET A 243 -1.30 28.52 -7.04
CA MET A 243 -1.56 27.51 -8.05
C MET A 243 -0.69 27.72 -9.29
N ASP A 244 -0.04 26.65 -9.74
CA ASP A 244 0.68 26.60 -11.01
C ASP A 244 -0.01 25.52 -11.88
N GLY A 245 -0.91 25.97 -12.75
CA GLY A 245 -1.77 25.08 -13.52
C GLY A 245 -2.68 24.26 -12.61
N GLN A 246 -2.42 22.95 -12.49
CA GLN A 246 -3.19 22.02 -11.61
C GLN A 246 -2.48 21.73 -10.28
N ASP A 247 -1.31 22.30 -10.08
CA ASP A 247 -0.48 22.02 -8.92
C ASP A 247 -0.65 23.11 -7.86
N LEU A 248 -0.97 22.73 -6.63
CA LEU A 248 -0.82 23.62 -5.47
C LEU A 248 0.66 23.62 -5.07
N CYS A 249 1.26 24.79 -5.12
CA CYS A 249 2.68 25.02 -4.80
C CYS A 249 2.79 25.70 -3.44
N ILE A 250 3.59 25.11 -2.56
CA ILE A 250 3.99 25.72 -1.29
C ILE A 250 5.53 25.87 -1.34
N LYS A 251 6.00 27.11 -1.44
CA LYS A 251 7.40 27.47 -1.60
C LYS A 251 7.89 28.19 -0.37
N ASP A 252 9.02 27.79 0.15
CA ASP A 252 9.69 28.47 1.26
C ASP A 252 11.10 28.95 0.85
N THR A 253 11.60 29.93 1.58
CA THR A 253 12.96 30.49 1.44
C THR A 253 13.90 29.88 2.50
N GLY A 254 13.63 28.66 2.96
CA GLY A 254 14.37 28.03 4.03
C GLY A 254 15.73 27.48 3.61
N ILE A 255 16.30 26.67 4.48
CA ILE A 255 17.64 26.08 4.30
C ILE A 255 17.75 25.11 3.13
N GLY A 256 16.64 24.67 2.54
CA GLY A 256 16.61 23.67 1.48
C GLY A 256 17.02 22.26 1.92
N ILE A 257 17.02 21.34 0.97
CA ILE A 257 17.31 19.92 1.16
C ILE A 257 18.46 19.52 0.24
N LYS A 258 19.39 18.70 0.74
CA LYS A 258 20.47 18.15 -0.10
C LYS A 258 19.88 17.25 -1.18
N ASN A 259 20.41 17.30 -2.41
CA ASN A 259 19.95 16.47 -3.53
C ASN A 259 19.95 14.96 -3.21
N SER A 260 20.91 14.49 -2.42
CA SER A 260 20.96 13.09 -1.94
C SER A 260 19.78 12.69 -1.06
N ASP A 261 19.15 13.66 -0.41
CA ASP A 261 18.09 13.43 0.57
C ASP A 261 16.69 13.64 -0.02
N VAL A 262 16.55 14.42 -1.11
CA VAL A 262 15.25 14.76 -1.73
C VAL A 262 14.39 13.54 -2.04
N LEU A 263 14.98 12.46 -2.56
CA LEU A 263 14.24 11.23 -2.85
C LEU A 263 13.84 10.45 -1.59
N ARG A 264 14.54 10.70 -0.48
CA ARG A 264 14.39 9.95 0.77
C ARG A 264 13.51 10.64 1.80
N VAL A 265 13.16 11.92 1.60
CA VAL A 265 12.36 12.68 2.59
C VAL A 265 10.97 12.09 2.82
N PHE A 266 10.49 11.26 1.91
CA PHE A 266 9.23 10.52 2.04
C PHE A 266 9.37 9.13 2.67
N GLU A 267 10.61 8.66 2.95
CA GLU A 267 10.83 7.39 3.63
C GLU A 267 10.36 7.49 5.10
N ARG A 268 9.73 6.44 5.61
CA ARG A 268 9.25 6.38 6.98
C ARG A 268 10.40 6.51 7.98
N GLY A 269 10.30 7.49 8.89
CA GLY A 269 11.32 7.75 9.92
C GLY A 269 12.57 8.44 9.38
N PHE A 270 12.60 8.85 8.11
CA PHE A 270 13.72 9.59 7.58
C PHE A 270 13.74 11.01 8.16
N SER A 271 14.87 11.33 8.76
CA SER A 271 15.19 12.67 9.25
C SER A 271 16.52 13.06 8.63
N GLY A 272 16.51 14.00 7.71
CA GLY A 272 17.70 14.50 7.03
C GLY A 272 18.75 15.03 8.02
N TYR A 273 19.92 15.40 7.51
CA TYR A 273 21.03 15.89 8.33
C TYR A 273 20.60 16.97 9.35
N ASN A 274 19.80 17.93 8.91
CA ASN A 274 19.31 19.04 9.74
C ASN A 274 18.29 18.60 10.81
N GLY A 275 17.44 17.60 10.51
CA GLY A 275 16.46 17.08 11.46
C GLY A 275 17.08 16.24 12.58
N ARG A 276 18.21 15.57 12.32
CA ARG A 276 18.98 14.84 13.32
C ARG A 276 19.72 15.76 14.29
N MET A 277 20.25 16.86 13.78
CA MET A 277 20.94 17.88 14.60
C MET A 277 20.01 18.57 15.60
N THR A 278 18.74 18.79 15.23
CA THR A 278 17.77 19.54 16.06
C THR A 278 16.93 18.63 16.96
N GLN A 279 17.01 17.31 16.85
CA GLN A 279 16.15 16.32 17.54
C GLN A 279 14.63 16.59 17.44
N GLN A 280 14.20 17.45 16.50
CA GLN A 280 12.82 17.96 16.41
C GLN A 280 11.99 17.31 15.31
N SER A 281 12.45 16.21 14.68
CA SER A 281 11.72 15.58 13.58
C SER A 281 11.42 14.13 13.85
N SER A 282 10.14 13.74 13.85
CA SER A 282 9.71 12.35 13.93
C SER A 282 10.00 11.54 12.65
N GLY A 283 10.24 12.22 11.51
CA GLY A 283 10.35 11.60 10.19
C GLY A 283 9.04 11.00 9.67
N LEU A 284 7.91 11.30 10.31
CA LEU A 284 6.60 10.78 9.92
C LEU A 284 5.78 11.76 9.08
N GLY A 285 6.01 13.06 9.18
CA GLY A 285 5.18 14.09 8.56
C GLY A 285 5.12 13.97 7.04
N LEU A 286 6.26 14.01 6.33
CA LEU A 286 6.29 13.90 4.87
C LEU A 286 5.91 12.51 4.37
N TYR A 287 6.25 11.44 5.11
CA TYR A 287 5.77 10.09 4.82
C TYR A 287 4.24 10.05 4.83
N LEU A 288 3.61 10.60 5.87
CA LEU A 288 2.15 10.67 5.98
C LEU A 288 1.56 11.51 4.85
N THR A 289 2.15 12.66 4.55
CA THR A 289 1.77 13.53 3.44
C THR A 289 1.73 12.78 2.10
N GLN A 290 2.78 12.00 1.79
CA GLN A 290 2.84 11.22 0.58
C GLN A 290 1.76 10.12 0.54
N LYS A 291 1.58 9.40 1.64
CA LYS A 291 0.58 8.34 1.74
C LYS A 291 -0.83 8.88 1.58
N ILE A 292 -1.21 9.91 2.31
CA ILE A 292 -2.53 10.55 2.17
C ILE A 292 -2.74 11.07 0.74
N SER A 293 -1.74 11.72 0.15
CA SER A 293 -1.84 12.20 -1.23
C SER A 293 -2.10 11.06 -2.21
N GLN A 294 -1.40 9.92 -2.07
CA GLN A 294 -1.61 8.73 -2.89
C GLN A 294 -3.03 8.16 -2.74
N GLU A 295 -3.52 8.04 -1.51
CA GLU A 295 -4.88 7.54 -1.23
C GLU A 295 -5.98 8.48 -1.76
N LEU A 296 -5.75 9.80 -1.76
CA LEU A 296 -6.61 10.79 -2.40
C LEU A 296 -6.49 10.81 -3.94
N GLY A 297 -5.60 10.00 -4.52
CA GLY A 297 -5.30 10.01 -5.95
C GLY A 297 -4.45 11.20 -6.41
N HIS A 298 -3.89 11.99 -5.50
CA HIS A 298 -3.05 13.14 -5.79
C HIS A 298 -1.56 12.74 -5.87
N GLN A 299 -0.77 13.53 -6.59
CA GLN A 299 0.67 13.33 -6.66
C GLN A 299 1.39 14.46 -5.93
N ILE A 300 2.41 14.10 -5.14
CA ILE A 300 3.25 15.07 -4.46
C ILE A 300 4.68 15.01 -4.99
N ARG A 301 5.31 16.18 -5.19
CA ARG A 301 6.70 16.34 -5.62
C ARG A 301 7.38 17.40 -4.78
N ILE A 302 8.68 17.24 -4.60
CA ILE A 302 9.52 18.21 -3.89
C ILE A 302 10.67 18.60 -4.81
N GLU A 303 10.87 19.90 -4.97
CA GLU A 303 12.01 20.53 -5.63
C GLU A 303 12.74 21.35 -4.57
N SER A 304 14.02 21.12 -4.37
CA SER A 304 14.77 21.81 -3.33
C SER A 304 16.25 21.88 -3.67
N GLU A 305 16.85 22.98 -3.32
CA GLU A 305 18.30 23.21 -3.41
C GLU A 305 18.80 23.78 -2.08
N LEU A 306 19.93 23.28 -1.61
CA LEU A 306 20.49 23.68 -0.33
C LEU A 306 20.81 25.20 -0.34
N GLY A 307 20.26 25.94 0.62
CA GLY A 307 20.39 27.39 0.73
C GLY A 307 19.43 28.22 -0.15
N GLN A 308 18.58 27.56 -0.97
CA GLN A 308 17.62 28.24 -1.87
C GLN A 308 16.17 28.08 -1.41
N GLY A 309 15.91 27.14 -0.50
CA GLY A 309 14.58 26.80 -0.04
C GLY A 309 14.00 25.56 -0.69
N THR A 310 12.70 25.36 -0.51
CA THR A 310 11.98 24.19 -0.97
C THR A 310 10.66 24.57 -1.61
N ILE A 311 10.28 23.87 -2.69
CA ILE A 311 8.96 23.95 -3.32
C ILE A 311 8.34 22.56 -3.21
N VAL A 312 7.19 22.47 -2.56
CA VAL A 312 6.36 21.27 -2.55
C VAL A 312 5.18 21.48 -3.47
N ARG A 313 5.01 20.58 -4.44
CA ARG A 313 3.92 20.60 -5.43
C ARG A 313 2.95 19.48 -5.16
N ILE A 314 1.68 19.79 -5.05
CA ILE A 314 0.58 18.82 -4.96
C ILE A 314 -0.21 18.90 -6.25
N LYS A 315 -0.07 17.90 -7.12
CA LYS A 315 -0.84 17.78 -8.34
C LYS A 315 -2.15 17.08 -8.04
N PHE A 316 -3.26 17.76 -8.23
CA PHE A 316 -4.58 17.21 -8.04
C PHE A 316 -4.99 16.30 -9.20
N SER A 317 -5.61 15.15 -8.91
CA SER A 317 -6.23 14.31 -9.93
C SER A 317 -7.53 14.96 -10.43
N GLU A 318 -7.80 14.85 -11.72
CA GLU A 318 -9.11 15.18 -12.29
C GLU A 318 -10.08 14.04 -11.99
N VAL A 319 -10.67 14.03 -10.81
CA VAL A 319 -11.79 13.14 -10.52
C VAL A 319 -13.05 13.83 -11.06
N ASN A 320 -13.54 13.41 -12.21
CA ASN A 320 -14.90 13.72 -12.63
C ASN A 320 -15.85 12.91 -11.75
N LEU A 321 -16.42 13.56 -10.75
CA LEU A 321 -17.64 13.02 -10.11
C LEU A 321 -18.72 13.02 -11.20
N LEU A 322 -19.01 11.84 -11.76
CA LEU A 322 -20.29 11.61 -12.38
C LEU A 322 -21.30 11.65 -11.25
N ILE A 323 -21.91 12.82 -11.07
CA ILE A 323 -23.05 13.00 -10.17
C ILE A 323 -24.21 12.32 -10.89
N GLU A 324 -24.55 11.09 -10.49
CA GLU A 324 -25.87 10.51 -10.74
C GLU A 324 -26.90 11.11 -9.78
#